data_a829ba818abec09dbcbca2c5616d71ae
#
_entry.id   a829ba818abec09dbcbca2c5616d71ae
#
_cell.length_a   1.000
_cell.length_b   1.000
_cell.length_c   1.000
_cell.angle_alpha   90.00
_cell.angle_beta   90.00
_cell.angle_gamma   90.00
#
_symmetry.space_group_name_H-M   'P 1'
#
loop_
_entity.id
_entity.type
_entity.pdbx_description
1 polymer ?
#
loop_
_entity_poly.entity_id
_entity_poly.type
_entity_poly.pdbx_seq_one_letter_code
_entity_poly.pdbx_strand_id
1 'polypeptide(L)'
;CSFNYFFCSLEFTMESHCVHLRYNGLQDQEDLSKIFRGRVPIPEPCIRNTRMVDAAVLEKLESGFKKLEASDSKSLLKKYLTRELFDKLKNLKTPTFGSTLLDVIQSGLENHDSGVGIYAPDAEAYTIFADLFDPIIEDYHGGFKKTDKHPAKDWGDVDSLGNLDPAGEFIISTRVRCGRSLEGYPFNPCLTEGQYKEMEEKVSATLSGFTGELKGTYYPLTGMTKETQQKLIDDHFLFKEGDRFLQAANACRFWPTGRGIFHNENKTFLVWCNEEDHLRLISMQMGGDLGQVYRRLVSAVNDIEKRVPFSHHDRLGFLTFCPTNLGTTVRASVHIKVPKLAANKAKLEEVAGKFNLQVRGTRGEHTEAEGGVYDISNKRRMGLTEYEAVKEMNDGIAEIIKIEKEM
;
A
#
# COMPACT_ATOMS: atom_id res chain seq x y z
N CYS A 1 -7.57 1.89 -70.09
CA CYS A 1 -7.87 2.30 -68.72
C CYS A 1 -8.18 1.05 -67.92
N SER A 2 -7.17 0.55 -67.19
CA SER A 2 -7.33 -0.63 -66.36
C SER A 2 -7.54 -0.19 -64.91
N PHE A 3 -8.67 -0.52 -64.34
CA PHE A 3 -8.95 -0.38 -62.92
C PHE A 3 -8.52 -1.68 -62.23
N ASN A 4 -7.46 -1.59 -61.41
CA ASN A 4 -7.11 -2.64 -60.49
C ASN A 4 -7.96 -2.50 -59.20
N TYR A 5 -8.85 -3.48 -59.00
CA TYR A 5 -9.55 -3.66 -57.73
C TYR A 5 -8.61 -4.36 -56.76
N PHE A 6 -8.17 -3.63 -55.72
CA PHE A 6 -7.60 -4.26 -54.55
C PHE A 6 -8.73 -4.83 -53.69
N PHE A 7 -8.81 -6.14 -53.61
CA PHE A 7 -9.67 -6.82 -52.65
C PHE A 7 -9.06 -6.70 -51.23
N CYS A 8 -9.70 -5.94 -50.35
CA CYS A 8 -9.48 -6.00 -48.92
C CYS A 8 -10.33 -7.15 -48.36
N SER A 9 -9.71 -8.24 -47.93
CA SER A 9 -10.44 -9.32 -47.24
C SER A 9 -10.45 -9.03 -45.73
N LEU A 10 -11.65 -8.92 -45.17
CA LEU A 10 -11.91 -8.92 -43.74
C LEU A 10 -12.15 -10.39 -43.33
N GLU A 11 -11.24 -10.94 -42.54
CA GLU A 11 -11.46 -12.23 -41.89
C GLU A 11 -12.04 -12.03 -40.48
N PHE A 12 -13.17 -12.70 -40.25
CA PHE A 12 -13.79 -12.75 -38.92
C PHE A 12 -13.49 -14.09 -38.29
N THR A 13 -12.80 -14.09 -37.17
CA THR A 13 -12.69 -15.25 -36.28
C THR A 13 -13.43 -15.01 -34.98
N MET A 14 -14.36 -15.91 -34.66
CA MET A 14 -15.01 -15.92 -33.34
C MET A 14 -14.39 -17.00 -32.49
N GLU A 15 -13.57 -16.60 -31.55
CA GLU A 15 -13.22 -17.43 -30.39
C GLU A 15 -13.81 -16.83 -29.14
N SER A 16 -14.67 -17.62 -28.49
CA SER A 16 -15.25 -17.37 -27.16
C SER A 16 -15.55 -15.90 -26.79
N HIS A 17 -16.57 -15.33 -27.48
CA HIS A 17 -17.22 -14.07 -27.09
C HIS A 17 -16.40 -12.75 -27.20
N CYS A 18 -15.31 -12.72 -27.96
CA CYS A 18 -14.65 -11.50 -28.37
C CYS A 18 -14.45 -11.43 -29.88
N VAL A 19 -14.84 -10.33 -30.50
CA VAL A 19 -14.55 -10.05 -31.92
C VAL A 19 -13.21 -9.32 -31.99
N HIS A 20 -12.21 -9.99 -32.60
CA HIS A 20 -10.92 -9.37 -32.90
C HIS A 20 -10.88 -8.97 -34.38
N LEU A 21 -10.74 -7.67 -34.66
CA LEU A 21 -10.49 -7.15 -35.99
C LEU A 21 -8.97 -7.08 -36.23
N ARG A 22 -8.47 -7.90 -37.15
CA ARG A 22 -7.13 -7.73 -37.70
C ARG A 22 -7.21 -7.09 -39.07
N TYR A 23 -6.47 -6.01 -39.24
CA TYR A 23 -6.31 -5.32 -40.50
C TYR A 23 -4.89 -5.57 -41.04
N ASN A 24 -4.80 -6.20 -42.22
CA ASN A 24 -3.51 -6.41 -42.87
C ASN A 24 -3.37 -5.42 -44.03
N GLY A 25 -2.53 -4.47 -43.87
CA GLY A 25 -1.93 -3.62 -44.88
C GLY A 25 -2.46 -2.18 -44.96
N LEU A 26 -1.76 -1.31 -44.32
CA LEU A 26 -1.46 0.08 -44.70
C LEU A 26 -0.47 0.69 -43.67
N GLN A 27 0.53 1.36 -44.16
CA GLN A 27 1.69 1.82 -43.36
C GLN A 27 1.61 3.28 -42.92
N ASP A 28 0.42 3.95 -43.03
CA ASP A 28 0.27 5.36 -42.61
C ASP A 28 -0.99 5.62 -41.77
N GLN A 29 -0.78 6.13 -40.57
CA GLN A 29 -1.83 6.47 -39.63
C GLN A 29 -2.68 7.71 -39.98
N GLU A 30 -2.25 8.50 -40.98
CA GLU A 30 -2.96 9.75 -41.34
C GLU A 30 -4.22 9.53 -42.22
N ASP A 31 -4.36 8.37 -42.85
CA ASP A 31 -5.47 8.14 -43.78
C ASP A 31 -6.74 7.56 -43.12
N LEU A 32 -6.65 7.08 -41.88
CA LEU A 32 -7.79 6.47 -41.18
C LEU A 32 -8.82 7.52 -40.72
N SER A 33 -8.41 8.77 -40.53
CA SER A 33 -9.32 9.83 -40.08
C SER A 33 -10.29 10.33 -41.17
N LYS A 34 -10.01 10.01 -42.44
CA LYS A 34 -10.84 10.43 -43.58
C LYS A 34 -11.93 9.39 -43.99
N ILE A 35 -11.77 8.16 -43.56
CA ILE A 35 -12.67 7.05 -43.93
C ILE A 35 -13.90 6.96 -43.04
N PHE A 36 -13.80 7.44 -41.79
CA PHE A 36 -14.87 7.38 -40.76
C PHE A 36 -15.57 8.73 -40.54
N ARG A 37 -16.06 9.41 -41.58
CA ARG A 37 -17.05 10.50 -41.44
C ARG A 37 -18.48 9.97 -41.45
N GLY A 38 -18.78 9.06 -40.59
CA GLY A 38 -20.12 8.66 -40.23
C GLY A 38 -20.14 8.33 -38.74
N ARG A 39 -21.11 8.86 -37.96
CA ARG A 39 -21.33 8.44 -36.58
C ARG A 39 -21.62 6.94 -36.60
N VAL A 40 -20.59 6.12 -36.45
CA VAL A 40 -20.78 4.75 -35.96
C VAL A 40 -21.32 4.91 -34.53
N PRO A 41 -22.51 4.38 -34.20
CA PRO A 41 -22.95 4.33 -32.84
C PRO A 41 -21.84 3.58 -32.07
N ILE A 42 -21.22 4.24 -31.09
CA ILE A 42 -20.37 3.54 -30.13
C ILE A 42 -21.31 2.48 -29.54
N PRO A 43 -21.05 1.17 -29.71
CA PRO A 43 -21.85 0.18 -29.03
C PRO A 43 -21.79 0.55 -27.56
N GLU A 44 -22.96 0.67 -26.92
CA GLU A 44 -23.03 0.76 -25.46
C GLU A 44 -22.05 -0.27 -24.90
N PRO A 45 -21.23 0.11 -23.89
CA PRO A 45 -20.31 -0.84 -23.31
C PRO A 45 -21.13 -2.09 -23.00
N CYS A 46 -20.78 -3.22 -23.61
CA CYS A 46 -21.38 -4.51 -23.30
C CYS A 46 -21.41 -4.59 -21.78
N ILE A 47 -22.60 -4.44 -21.20
CA ILE A 47 -22.84 -4.70 -19.79
C ILE A 47 -22.49 -6.17 -19.64
N ARG A 48 -21.23 -6.44 -19.28
CA ARG A 48 -20.77 -7.79 -18.95
C ARG A 48 -21.71 -8.26 -17.88
N ASN A 49 -22.36 -9.35 -18.18
CA ASN A 49 -23.23 -10.12 -17.32
C ASN A 49 -22.59 -10.13 -15.90
N THR A 50 -23.07 -9.24 -15.04
CA THR A 50 -22.59 -9.16 -13.63
C THR A 50 -23.06 -10.46 -12.99
N ARG A 51 -22.16 -11.46 -12.98
CA ARG A 51 -22.43 -12.68 -12.19
C ARG A 51 -22.83 -12.25 -10.81
N MET A 52 -24.06 -12.61 -10.43
CA MET A 52 -24.59 -12.30 -9.10
C MET A 52 -23.59 -12.76 -8.03
N VAL A 53 -23.55 -12.06 -6.90
CA VAL A 53 -22.76 -12.52 -5.74
C VAL A 53 -23.29 -13.89 -5.33
N ASP A 54 -22.39 -14.82 -5.05
CA ASP A 54 -22.72 -16.18 -4.64
C ASP A 54 -23.59 -16.18 -3.38
N ALA A 55 -24.61 -17.04 -3.32
CA ALA A 55 -25.51 -17.12 -2.18
C ALA A 55 -24.80 -17.44 -0.86
N ALA A 56 -23.74 -18.27 -0.92
CA ALA A 56 -22.93 -18.58 0.26
C ALA A 56 -22.13 -17.36 0.76
N VAL A 57 -21.69 -16.48 -0.15
CA VAL A 57 -21.04 -15.21 0.21
C VAL A 57 -22.05 -14.27 0.88
N LEU A 58 -23.26 -14.17 0.34
CA LEU A 58 -24.33 -13.34 0.92
C LEU A 58 -24.74 -13.83 2.30
N GLU A 59 -24.81 -15.15 2.53
CA GLU A 59 -25.11 -15.73 3.84
C GLU A 59 -24.02 -15.40 4.88
N LYS A 60 -22.73 -15.53 4.49
CA LYS A 60 -21.61 -15.13 5.35
C LYS A 60 -21.66 -13.64 5.68
N LEU A 61 -21.93 -12.79 4.68
CA LEU A 61 -22.07 -11.34 4.87
C LEU A 61 -23.18 -11.02 5.87
N GLU A 62 -24.39 -11.57 5.68
CA GLU A 62 -25.52 -11.32 6.58
C GLU A 62 -25.26 -11.82 8.00
N SER A 63 -24.67 -13.00 8.15
CA SER A 63 -24.31 -13.55 9.46
C SER A 63 -23.24 -12.72 10.16
N GLY A 64 -22.18 -12.35 9.42
CA GLY A 64 -21.08 -11.54 9.95
C GLY A 64 -21.53 -10.12 10.32
N PHE A 65 -22.33 -9.48 9.46
CA PHE A 65 -22.88 -8.15 9.74
C PHE A 65 -23.74 -8.13 11.01
N LYS A 66 -24.63 -9.10 11.21
CA LYS A 66 -25.43 -9.20 12.43
C LYS A 66 -24.57 -9.34 13.69
N LYS A 67 -23.49 -10.11 13.63
CA LYS A 67 -22.55 -10.25 14.75
C LYS A 67 -21.82 -8.93 15.02
N LEU A 68 -21.35 -8.25 13.98
CA LEU A 68 -20.68 -6.95 14.10
C LEU A 68 -21.64 -5.90 14.70
N GLU A 69 -22.89 -5.84 14.23
CA GLU A 69 -23.91 -4.91 14.71
C GLU A 69 -24.19 -5.11 16.21
N ALA A 70 -24.27 -6.36 16.68
CA ALA A 70 -24.50 -6.72 18.08
C ALA A 70 -23.25 -6.59 18.96
N SER A 71 -22.04 -6.44 18.39
CA SER A 71 -20.78 -6.38 19.14
C SER A 71 -20.56 -5.02 19.81
N ASP A 72 -19.53 -4.91 20.64
CA ASP A 72 -19.02 -3.67 21.23
C ASP A 72 -17.84 -3.07 20.45
N SER A 73 -17.61 -3.56 19.21
CA SER A 73 -16.52 -3.11 18.33
C SER A 73 -16.48 -1.58 18.22
N LYS A 74 -15.27 -1.04 18.23
CA LYS A 74 -14.98 0.38 18.02
C LYS A 74 -14.35 0.64 16.62
N SER A 75 -14.36 -0.38 15.75
CA SER A 75 -13.76 -0.26 14.42
C SER A 75 -14.46 0.80 13.55
N LEU A 76 -13.69 1.39 12.65
CA LEU A 76 -14.26 2.31 11.65
C LEU A 76 -15.25 1.58 10.74
N LEU A 77 -15.04 0.28 10.48
CA LEU A 77 -16.02 -0.55 9.78
C LEU A 77 -17.39 -0.49 10.47
N LYS A 78 -17.45 -0.78 11.78
CA LYS A 78 -18.73 -0.73 12.52
C LYS A 78 -19.34 0.67 12.56
N LYS A 79 -18.49 1.71 12.65
CA LYS A 79 -18.94 3.09 12.69
C LYS A 79 -19.65 3.52 11.39
N TYR A 80 -19.16 3.06 10.24
CA TYR A 80 -19.63 3.55 8.93
C TYR A 80 -20.51 2.57 8.15
N LEU A 81 -20.41 1.25 8.40
CA LEU A 81 -21.24 0.26 7.72
C LEU A 81 -22.63 0.17 8.35
N THR A 82 -23.52 1.06 7.94
CA THR A 82 -24.95 0.99 8.32
C THR A 82 -25.66 -0.13 7.57
N ARG A 83 -26.83 -0.55 8.05
CA ARG A 83 -27.68 -1.53 7.36
C ARG A 83 -28.01 -1.09 5.93
N GLU A 84 -28.34 0.18 5.73
CA GLU A 84 -28.67 0.72 4.42
C GLU A 84 -27.46 0.62 3.47
N LEU A 85 -26.27 1.01 3.93
CA LEU A 85 -25.06 0.92 3.14
C LEU A 85 -24.69 -0.55 2.85
N PHE A 86 -24.81 -1.44 3.83
CA PHE A 86 -24.61 -2.87 3.65
C PHE A 86 -25.50 -3.45 2.54
N ASP A 87 -26.81 -3.15 2.58
CA ASP A 87 -27.77 -3.63 1.58
C ASP A 87 -27.49 -3.08 0.18
N LYS A 88 -26.96 -1.86 0.07
CA LYS A 88 -26.50 -1.25 -1.17
C LYS A 88 -25.28 -1.96 -1.75
N LEU A 89 -24.32 -2.32 -0.92
CA LEU A 89 -23.00 -2.79 -1.36
C LEU A 89 -22.90 -4.32 -1.49
N LYS A 90 -23.68 -5.12 -0.76
CA LYS A 90 -23.52 -6.57 -0.66
C LYS A 90 -23.62 -7.35 -1.99
N ASN A 91 -24.25 -6.76 -3.02
CA ASN A 91 -24.42 -7.37 -4.32
C ASN A 91 -23.41 -6.87 -5.37
N LEU A 92 -22.52 -5.95 -5.00
CA LEU A 92 -21.51 -5.40 -5.90
C LEU A 92 -20.29 -6.32 -6.01
N LYS A 93 -19.63 -6.25 -7.17
CA LYS A 93 -18.35 -6.92 -7.46
C LYS A 93 -17.43 -5.98 -8.24
N THR A 94 -16.13 -6.13 -8.04
CA THR A 94 -15.15 -5.46 -8.89
C THR A 94 -15.17 -6.09 -10.30
N PRO A 95 -15.11 -5.25 -11.36
CA PRO A 95 -15.29 -5.73 -12.74
C PRO A 95 -14.24 -6.73 -13.20
N THR A 96 -12.97 -6.47 -12.90
CA THR A 96 -11.84 -7.28 -13.40
C THR A 96 -11.59 -8.51 -12.52
N PHE A 97 -11.57 -8.33 -11.19
CA PHE A 97 -11.17 -9.39 -10.26
C PHE A 97 -12.35 -10.11 -9.60
N GLY A 98 -13.56 -9.53 -9.68
CA GLY A 98 -14.77 -10.12 -9.13
C GLY A 98 -14.84 -10.11 -7.60
N SER A 99 -14.04 -9.27 -6.95
CA SER A 99 -14.02 -9.12 -5.49
C SER A 99 -15.34 -8.58 -4.96
N THR A 100 -15.77 -9.07 -3.83
CA THR A 100 -17.06 -8.78 -3.19
C THR A 100 -16.88 -7.93 -1.92
N LEU A 101 -17.99 -7.45 -1.36
CA LEU A 101 -17.98 -6.79 -0.05
C LEU A 101 -17.39 -7.70 1.04
N LEU A 102 -17.56 -9.04 0.93
CA LEU A 102 -16.98 -9.97 1.90
C LEU A 102 -15.45 -9.87 1.92
N ASP A 103 -14.82 -9.80 0.76
CA ASP A 103 -13.36 -9.67 0.66
C ASP A 103 -12.86 -8.37 1.28
N VAL A 104 -13.69 -7.31 1.27
CA VAL A 104 -13.36 -6.02 1.89
C VAL A 104 -13.48 -6.06 3.42
N ILE A 105 -14.53 -6.68 3.98
CA ILE A 105 -14.89 -6.52 5.40
C ILE A 105 -14.64 -7.75 6.26
N GLN A 106 -14.32 -8.94 5.68
CA GLN A 106 -14.25 -10.20 6.43
C GLN A 106 -13.31 -10.16 7.63
N SER A 107 -12.18 -9.48 7.52
CA SER A 107 -11.24 -9.33 8.64
C SER A 107 -11.87 -8.59 9.82
N GLY A 108 -12.59 -7.51 9.56
CA GLY A 108 -13.29 -6.76 10.61
C GLY A 108 -14.53 -7.46 11.15
N LEU A 109 -15.15 -8.38 10.36
CA LEU A 109 -16.24 -9.22 10.84
C LEU A 109 -15.74 -10.30 11.82
N GLU A 110 -14.50 -10.77 11.66
CA GLU A 110 -13.90 -11.77 12.54
C GLU A 110 -13.17 -11.13 13.73
N ASN A 111 -12.58 -9.96 13.56
CA ASN A 111 -11.76 -9.28 14.56
C ASN A 111 -12.43 -7.98 15.03
N HIS A 112 -13.32 -8.07 16.02
CA HIS A 112 -14.10 -6.92 16.51
C HIS A 112 -13.28 -5.87 17.26
N ASP A 113 -12.07 -6.18 17.66
CA ASP A 113 -11.08 -5.27 18.25
C ASP A 113 -10.20 -4.56 17.20
N SER A 114 -10.47 -4.77 15.91
CA SER A 114 -9.82 -4.05 14.81
C SER A 114 -10.06 -2.54 14.92
N GLY A 115 -9.03 -1.73 14.69
CA GLY A 115 -9.20 -0.27 14.63
C GLY A 115 -9.94 0.19 13.38
N VAL A 116 -9.63 -0.40 12.22
CA VAL A 116 -10.22 -0.05 10.91
C VAL A 116 -11.22 -1.10 10.44
N GLY A 117 -10.80 -2.33 10.26
CA GLY A 117 -11.65 -3.49 9.94
C GLY A 117 -11.93 -3.72 8.46
N ILE A 118 -11.31 -2.95 7.54
CA ILE A 118 -11.46 -3.14 6.09
C ILE A 118 -10.11 -3.18 5.39
N TYR A 119 -10.10 -3.91 4.27
CA TYR A 119 -8.99 -3.98 3.33
C TYR A 119 -9.50 -3.94 1.89
N ALA A 120 -8.71 -3.41 0.96
CA ALA A 120 -9.05 -3.45 -0.46
C ALA A 120 -8.49 -4.72 -1.11
N PRO A 121 -9.31 -5.63 -1.64
CA PRO A 121 -8.82 -6.84 -2.30
C PRO A 121 -8.14 -6.56 -3.66
N ASP A 122 -8.47 -5.43 -4.29
CA ASP A 122 -7.91 -4.94 -5.55
C ASP A 122 -8.08 -3.43 -5.67
N ALA A 123 -7.46 -2.83 -6.70
CA ALA A 123 -7.52 -1.39 -6.92
C ALA A 123 -8.94 -0.86 -7.22
N GLU A 124 -9.77 -1.67 -7.89
CA GLU A 124 -11.14 -1.29 -8.27
C GLU A 124 -12.06 -1.18 -7.04
N ALA A 125 -11.73 -1.89 -5.96
CA ALA A 125 -12.49 -1.87 -4.72
C ALA A 125 -12.62 -0.46 -4.13
N TYR A 126 -11.61 0.39 -4.27
CA TYR A 126 -11.66 1.77 -3.83
C TYR A 126 -12.69 2.62 -4.58
N THR A 127 -13.07 2.22 -5.79
CA THR A 127 -14.11 2.88 -6.59
C THR A 127 -15.47 2.22 -6.38
N ILE A 128 -15.55 0.89 -6.44
CA ILE A 128 -16.81 0.15 -6.36
C ILE A 128 -17.44 0.24 -4.96
N PHE A 129 -16.61 0.22 -3.92
CA PHE A 129 -17.03 0.32 -2.52
C PHE A 129 -16.68 1.68 -1.91
N ALA A 130 -16.59 2.75 -2.73
CA ALA A 130 -16.20 4.10 -2.32
C ALA A 130 -17.07 4.64 -1.17
N ASP A 131 -18.37 4.34 -1.17
CA ASP A 131 -19.28 4.81 -0.11
C ASP A 131 -18.93 4.26 1.29
N LEU A 132 -18.17 3.16 1.37
CA LEU A 132 -17.61 2.65 2.62
C LEU A 132 -16.17 3.13 2.83
N PHE A 133 -15.33 3.11 1.79
CA PHE A 133 -13.93 3.51 1.91
C PHE A 133 -13.76 5.00 2.19
N ASP A 134 -14.49 5.88 1.48
CA ASP A 134 -14.30 7.33 1.57
C ASP A 134 -14.48 7.88 3.00
N PRO A 135 -15.56 7.59 3.74
CA PRO A 135 -15.70 8.07 5.11
C PRO A 135 -14.67 7.48 6.08
N ILE A 136 -14.22 6.25 5.85
CA ILE A 136 -13.16 5.63 6.66
C ILE A 136 -11.80 6.28 6.37
N ILE A 137 -11.50 6.56 5.11
CA ILE A 137 -10.29 7.29 4.69
C ILE A 137 -10.29 8.70 5.28
N GLU A 138 -11.40 9.43 5.22
CA GLU A 138 -11.56 10.77 5.79
C GLU A 138 -11.30 10.77 7.30
N ASP A 139 -11.88 9.84 8.03
CA ASP A 139 -11.72 9.73 9.48
C ASP A 139 -10.26 9.38 9.86
N TYR A 140 -9.70 8.35 9.21
CA TYR A 140 -8.37 7.87 9.54
C TYR A 140 -7.25 8.86 9.20
N HIS A 141 -7.34 9.52 8.04
CA HIS A 141 -6.30 10.42 7.54
C HIS A 141 -6.50 11.89 7.94
N GLY A 142 -7.40 12.16 8.90
CA GLY A 142 -7.56 13.49 9.48
C GLY A 142 -8.25 14.48 8.55
N GLY A 143 -9.25 14.06 7.78
CA GLY A 143 -10.13 14.92 7.01
C GLY A 143 -9.89 14.94 5.51
N PHE A 144 -9.23 13.94 4.94
CA PHE A 144 -9.14 13.79 3.47
C PHE A 144 -10.50 13.40 2.90
N LYS A 145 -11.23 14.37 2.39
CA LYS A 145 -12.62 14.23 1.92
C LYS A 145 -12.68 13.51 0.57
N LYS A 146 -13.85 12.97 0.24
CA LYS A 146 -14.10 12.35 -1.07
C LYS A 146 -13.90 13.30 -2.26
N THR A 147 -13.99 14.60 -2.03
CA THR A 147 -13.76 15.65 -3.02
C THR A 147 -12.30 16.07 -3.16
N ASP A 148 -11.46 15.67 -2.21
CA ASP A 148 -10.05 16.04 -2.20
C ASP A 148 -9.26 15.16 -3.15
N LYS A 149 -8.17 15.69 -3.66
CA LYS A 149 -7.23 14.99 -4.53
C LYS A 149 -5.87 14.97 -3.87
N HIS A 150 -5.27 13.78 -3.83
CA HIS A 150 -3.89 13.62 -3.37
C HIS A 150 -2.94 14.35 -4.34
N PRO A 151 -1.93 15.10 -3.87
CA PRO A 151 -0.97 15.77 -4.73
C PRO A 151 -0.16 14.76 -5.56
N ALA A 152 0.43 15.23 -6.65
CA ALA A 152 1.37 14.43 -7.41
C ALA A 152 2.58 14.06 -6.54
N LYS A 153 3.20 12.90 -6.83
CA LYS A 153 4.41 12.46 -6.15
C LYS A 153 5.49 13.54 -6.20
N ASP A 154 5.97 13.91 -5.04
CA ASP A 154 7.05 14.87 -4.90
C ASP A 154 7.95 14.53 -3.70
N TRP A 155 9.21 14.19 -4.00
CA TRP A 155 10.24 13.92 -2.99
C TRP A 155 10.95 15.19 -2.51
N GLY A 156 10.60 16.37 -3.06
CA GLY A 156 11.19 17.66 -2.72
C GLY A 156 12.71 17.70 -2.91
N ASP A 157 13.36 18.61 -2.20
CA ASP A 157 14.81 18.64 -2.12
C ASP A 157 15.32 17.59 -1.13
N VAL A 158 15.82 16.47 -1.67
CA VAL A 158 16.29 15.33 -0.87
C VAL A 158 17.53 15.66 -0.01
N ASP A 159 18.24 16.72 -0.31
CA ASP A 159 19.42 17.19 0.42
C ASP A 159 19.08 18.21 1.52
N SER A 160 17.84 18.68 1.57
CA SER A 160 17.39 19.64 2.60
C SER A 160 17.22 19.05 4.01
N LEU A 161 17.14 17.72 4.12
CA LEU A 161 17.05 17.02 5.40
C LEU A 161 18.44 16.62 5.88
N GLY A 162 18.70 16.85 7.16
CA GLY A 162 19.99 16.59 7.79
C GLY A 162 19.95 15.52 8.88
N ASN A 163 20.99 15.52 9.71
CA ASN A 163 21.05 14.72 10.92
C ASN A 163 20.32 15.45 12.05
N LEU A 164 19.26 14.83 12.57
CA LEU A 164 18.42 15.37 13.66
C LEU A 164 19.13 15.36 15.03
N ASP A 165 20.10 14.48 15.21
CA ASP A 165 20.82 14.26 16.46
C ASP A 165 22.30 13.98 16.21
N PRO A 166 23.08 15.00 15.78
CA PRO A 166 24.49 14.82 15.43
C PRO A 166 25.35 14.33 16.61
N ALA A 167 24.95 14.64 17.84
CA ALA A 167 25.65 14.20 19.05
C ALA A 167 25.32 12.75 19.45
N GLY A 168 24.24 12.16 18.90
CA GLY A 168 23.81 10.80 19.20
C GLY A 168 23.29 10.63 20.64
N GLU A 169 22.69 11.68 21.20
CA GLU A 169 22.22 11.69 22.59
C GLU A 169 20.82 11.11 22.78
N PHE A 170 19.97 11.23 21.75
CA PHE A 170 18.54 10.94 21.83
C PHE A 170 18.08 9.87 20.86
N ILE A 171 18.47 9.95 19.57
CA ILE A 171 17.96 9.07 18.53
C ILE A 171 18.80 7.79 18.45
N ILE A 172 18.13 6.67 18.69
CA ILE A 172 18.73 5.34 18.62
C ILE A 172 18.82 4.89 17.16
N SER A 173 17.71 5.04 16.40
CA SER A 173 17.64 4.66 14.99
C SER A 173 16.62 5.51 14.24
N THR A 174 16.86 5.66 12.93
CA THR A 174 15.97 6.34 11.99
C THR A 174 15.53 5.38 10.91
N ARG A 175 14.24 5.41 10.55
CA ARG A 175 13.64 4.55 9.55
C ARG A 175 12.64 5.32 8.70
N VAL A 176 12.79 5.24 7.38
CA VAL A 176 11.78 5.72 6.42
C VAL A 176 11.37 4.56 5.53
N ARG A 177 10.07 4.32 5.42
CA ARG A 177 9.53 3.25 4.58
C ARG A 177 8.38 3.75 3.71
N CYS A 178 8.17 3.11 2.58
CA CYS A 178 6.95 3.26 1.81
C CYS A 178 6.44 1.90 1.32
N GLY A 179 5.13 1.81 1.07
CA GLY A 179 4.48 0.68 0.41
C GLY A 179 4.32 0.95 -1.08
N ARG A 180 4.36 -0.08 -1.90
CA ARG A 180 4.03 -0.01 -3.33
C ARG A 180 3.32 -1.28 -3.75
N SER A 181 2.31 -1.12 -4.59
CA SER A 181 1.63 -2.24 -5.24
C SER A 181 1.94 -2.20 -6.73
N LEU A 182 2.15 -3.37 -7.34
CA LEU A 182 2.45 -3.48 -8.76
C LEU A 182 1.17 -3.24 -9.57
N GLU A 183 1.27 -2.45 -10.64
CA GLU A 183 0.16 -2.20 -11.54
C GLU A 183 -0.27 -3.48 -12.26
N GLY A 184 -1.57 -3.66 -12.44
CA GLY A 184 -2.15 -4.80 -13.15
C GLY A 184 -2.34 -6.08 -12.31
N TYR A 185 -1.89 -6.09 -11.06
CA TYR A 185 -2.13 -7.19 -10.11
C TYR A 185 -3.20 -6.82 -9.08
N PRO A 186 -4.06 -7.78 -8.67
CA PRO A 186 -4.90 -7.57 -7.49
C PRO A 186 -4.03 -7.59 -6.23
N PHE A 187 -4.59 -7.18 -5.10
CA PHE A 187 -3.88 -7.27 -3.82
C PHE A 187 -3.92 -8.71 -3.26
N ASN A 188 -3.22 -8.94 -2.17
CA ASN A 188 -2.95 -10.27 -1.63
C ASN A 188 -4.16 -11.23 -1.58
N PRO A 189 -5.38 -10.83 -1.19
CA PRO A 189 -6.51 -11.76 -1.13
C PRO A 189 -6.92 -12.36 -2.46
N CYS A 190 -6.64 -11.70 -3.56
CA CYS A 190 -7.07 -12.10 -4.89
C CYS A 190 -5.92 -12.58 -5.80
N LEU A 191 -4.67 -12.52 -5.34
CA LEU A 191 -3.52 -13.07 -6.08
C LEU A 191 -3.62 -14.59 -6.20
N THR A 192 -3.35 -15.11 -7.38
CA THR A 192 -3.15 -16.54 -7.60
C THR A 192 -1.73 -16.95 -7.22
N GLU A 193 -1.49 -18.23 -6.97
CA GLU A 193 -0.14 -18.72 -6.70
C GLU A 193 0.83 -18.44 -7.85
N GLY A 194 0.36 -18.53 -9.10
CA GLY A 194 1.14 -18.17 -10.29
C GLY A 194 1.54 -16.70 -10.30
N GLN A 195 0.62 -15.79 -9.95
CA GLN A 195 0.90 -14.37 -9.86
C GLN A 195 1.89 -14.04 -8.73
N TYR A 196 1.80 -14.71 -7.58
CA TYR A 196 2.81 -14.57 -6.52
C TYR A 196 4.22 -14.92 -7.01
N LYS A 197 4.39 -16.02 -7.74
CA LYS A 197 5.67 -16.44 -8.34
C LYS A 197 6.16 -15.45 -9.38
N GLU A 198 5.29 -15.03 -10.30
CA GLU A 198 5.61 -14.06 -11.35
C GLU A 198 6.08 -12.71 -10.75
N MET A 199 5.38 -12.22 -9.72
CA MET A 199 5.75 -11.00 -9.03
C MET A 199 7.11 -11.13 -8.33
N GLU A 200 7.35 -12.25 -7.65
CA GLU A 200 8.63 -12.52 -6.99
C GLU A 200 9.79 -12.53 -8.01
N GLU A 201 9.62 -13.15 -9.18
CA GLU A 201 10.60 -13.15 -10.26
C GLU A 201 10.89 -11.73 -10.77
N LYS A 202 9.86 -10.93 -11.05
CA LYS A 202 10.01 -9.54 -11.48
C LYS A 202 10.74 -8.68 -10.46
N VAL A 203 10.35 -8.82 -9.20
CA VAL A 203 10.92 -8.04 -8.09
C VAL A 203 12.37 -8.45 -7.84
N SER A 204 12.66 -9.74 -7.72
CA SER A 204 14.02 -10.23 -7.47
C SER A 204 14.98 -9.86 -8.61
N ALA A 205 14.55 -9.97 -9.87
CA ALA A 205 15.34 -9.55 -11.04
C ALA A 205 15.63 -8.03 -11.01
N THR A 206 14.63 -7.22 -10.65
CA THR A 206 14.78 -5.77 -10.52
C THR A 206 15.79 -5.39 -9.44
N LEU A 207 15.66 -5.98 -8.25
CA LEU A 207 16.51 -5.71 -7.09
C LEU A 207 17.94 -6.22 -7.28
N SER A 208 18.12 -7.33 -7.99
CA SER A 208 19.45 -7.87 -8.35
C SER A 208 20.25 -6.94 -9.25
N GLY A 209 19.59 -6.00 -9.92
CA GLY A 209 20.24 -4.97 -10.74
C GLY A 209 20.72 -3.74 -9.96
N PHE A 210 20.54 -3.69 -8.65
CA PHE A 210 21.03 -2.59 -7.82
C PHE A 210 22.56 -2.55 -7.75
N THR A 211 23.10 -1.34 -7.72
CA THR A 211 24.55 -1.07 -7.66
C THR A 211 24.88 -0.08 -6.52
N GLY A 212 26.16 0.10 -6.24
CA GLY A 212 26.63 1.05 -5.21
C GLY A 212 26.09 0.67 -3.82
N GLU A 213 25.60 1.67 -3.08
CA GLU A 213 25.08 1.49 -1.71
C GLU A 213 23.89 0.54 -1.63
N LEU A 214 23.10 0.44 -2.71
CA LEU A 214 21.91 -0.41 -2.76
C LEU A 214 22.21 -1.85 -3.16
N LYS A 215 23.45 -2.17 -3.60
CA LYS A 215 23.82 -3.54 -3.99
C LYS A 215 23.55 -4.51 -2.85
N GLY A 216 22.88 -5.63 -3.17
CA GLY A 216 22.48 -6.60 -2.18
C GLY A 216 22.01 -7.92 -2.77
N THR A 217 21.31 -8.70 -1.95
CA THR A 217 20.85 -10.04 -2.31
C THR A 217 19.37 -10.22 -1.94
N TYR A 218 18.65 -10.89 -2.83
CA TYR A 218 17.27 -11.32 -2.60
C TYR A 218 17.25 -12.75 -2.02
N TYR A 219 16.47 -12.95 -0.99
CA TYR A 219 16.29 -14.22 -0.29
C TYR A 219 14.82 -14.64 -0.36
N PRO A 220 14.45 -15.63 -1.21
CA PRO A 220 13.09 -16.16 -1.21
C PRO A 220 12.80 -16.88 0.11
N LEU A 221 11.58 -16.75 0.62
CA LEU A 221 11.18 -17.53 1.82
C LEU A 221 10.97 -19.00 1.49
N THR A 222 10.58 -19.32 0.26
CA THR A 222 10.49 -20.70 -0.20
C THR A 222 11.89 -21.32 -0.21
N GLY A 223 12.06 -22.39 0.57
CA GLY A 223 13.35 -23.08 0.69
C GLY A 223 14.37 -22.42 1.63
N MET A 224 14.00 -21.32 2.29
CA MET A 224 14.87 -20.71 3.31
C MET A 224 15.08 -21.64 4.49
N THR A 225 16.34 -21.82 4.91
CA THR A 225 16.64 -22.66 6.08
C THR A 225 16.14 -21.99 7.36
N LYS A 226 15.80 -22.81 8.37
CA LYS A 226 15.33 -22.29 9.67
C LYS A 226 16.39 -21.44 10.35
N GLU A 227 17.67 -21.74 10.18
CA GLU A 227 18.78 -20.96 10.74
C GLU A 227 18.84 -19.56 10.12
N THR A 228 18.73 -19.47 8.78
CA THR A 228 18.70 -18.19 8.07
C THR A 228 17.46 -17.39 8.47
N GLN A 229 16.31 -18.05 8.52
CA GLN A 229 15.04 -17.42 8.93
C GLN A 229 15.14 -16.85 10.34
N GLN A 230 15.62 -17.66 11.30
CA GLN A 230 15.74 -17.24 12.70
C GLN A 230 16.71 -16.07 12.83
N LYS A 231 17.86 -16.11 12.17
CA LYS A 231 18.82 -14.99 12.16
C LYS A 231 18.20 -13.70 11.65
N LEU A 232 17.44 -13.75 10.55
CA LEU A 232 16.77 -12.56 10.01
C LEU A 232 15.64 -12.06 10.93
N ILE A 233 14.97 -12.94 11.67
CA ILE A 233 13.97 -12.57 12.69
C ILE A 233 14.65 -11.89 13.87
N ASP A 234 15.74 -12.45 14.37
CA ASP A 234 16.50 -11.91 15.52
C ASP A 234 17.12 -10.55 15.18
N ASP A 235 17.57 -10.39 13.96
CA ASP A 235 18.05 -9.10 13.41
C ASP A 235 16.90 -8.09 13.14
N HIS A 236 15.63 -8.47 13.34
CA HIS A 236 14.41 -7.68 13.04
C HIS A 236 14.24 -7.28 11.57
N PHE A 237 14.79 -8.06 10.65
CA PHE A 237 14.71 -7.81 9.20
C PHE A 237 13.61 -8.61 8.52
N LEU A 238 13.30 -9.81 9.01
CA LEU A 238 12.29 -10.67 8.39
C LEU A 238 10.91 -10.38 8.99
N PHE A 239 9.93 -10.25 8.10
CA PHE A 239 8.52 -10.25 8.49
C PHE A 239 8.05 -11.68 8.80
N LYS A 240 7.04 -11.76 9.68
CA LYS A 240 6.38 -13.03 10.00
C LYS A 240 5.24 -13.29 9.01
N GLU A 241 4.80 -14.54 8.91
CA GLU A 241 3.49 -14.84 8.37
C GLU A 241 2.45 -13.94 9.06
N GLY A 242 1.55 -13.35 8.28
CA GLY A 242 0.70 -12.27 8.72
C GLY A 242 -0.01 -12.55 10.04
N ASP A 243 -0.35 -11.49 10.71
CA ASP A 243 -1.15 -11.55 11.93
C ASP A 243 -2.59 -12.04 11.66
N ARG A 244 -3.40 -12.21 12.71
CA ARG A 244 -4.78 -12.66 12.60
C ARG A 244 -5.66 -11.79 11.70
N PHE A 245 -5.35 -10.48 11.59
CA PHE A 245 -6.12 -9.56 10.74
C PHE A 245 -5.85 -9.84 9.26
N LEU A 246 -4.57 -10.05 8.88
CA LEU A 246 -4.18 -10.42 7.53
C LEU A 246 -4.64 -11.83 7.16
N GLN A 247 -4.58 -12.78 8.11
CA GLN A 247 -5.10 -14.13 7.92
C GLN A 247 -6.60 -14.12 7.64
N ALA A 248 -7.37 -13.40 8.47
CA ALA A 248 -8.82 -13.24 8.29
C ALA A 248 -9.18 -12.50 6.98
N ALA A 249 -8.29 -11.63 6.48
CA ALA A 249 -8.42 -10.96 5.19
C ALA A 249 -8.00 -11.84 3.99
N ASN A 250 -7.66 -13.12 4.17
CA ASN A 250 -7.12 -14.02 3.14
C ASN A 250 -5.78 -13.56 2.52
N ALA A 251 -5.02 -12.70 3.19
CA ALA A 251 -3.77 -12.17 2.66
C ALA A 251 -2.59 -13.15 2.77
N CYS A 252 -2.72 -14.24 3.55
CA CYS A 252 -1.65 -15.20 3.80
C CYS A 252 -1.74 -16.48 2.95
N ARG A 253 -2.58 -16.48 1.90
CA ARG A 253 -2.73 -17.66 1.03
C ARG A 253 -1.41 -18.04 0.36
N PHE A 254 -1.21 -19.31 0.14
CA PHE A 254 -0.03 -19.90 -0.52
C PHE A 254 1.30 -19.62 0.19
N TRP A 255 1.28 -19.19 1.46
CA TRP A 255 2.50 -18.97 2.24
C TRP A 255 3.40 -20.22 2.27
N PRO A 256 4.73 -20.10 2.06
CA PRO A 256 5.52 -18.88 1.84
C PRO A 256 5.76 -18.56 0.35
N THR A 257 5.05 -19.18 -0.59
CA THR A 257 5.24 -19.01 -2.04
C THR A 257 5.16 -17.54 -2.46
N GLY A 258 6.15 -17.09 -3.23
CA GLY A 258 6.20 -15.74 -3.78
C GLY A 258 6.51 -14.66 -2.73
N ARG A 259 6.97 -15.03 -1.55
CA ARG A 259 7.45 -14.12 -0.50
C ARG A 259 8.95 -14.17 -0.38
N GLY A 260 9.54 -13.02 -0.14
CA GLY A 260 10.97 -12.92 0.04
C GLY A 260 11.40 -11.58 0.62
N ILE A 261 12.66 -11.50 0.94
CA ILE A 261 13.32 -10.30 1.46
C ILE A 261 14.58 -10.02 0.66
N PHE A 262 14.73 -8.75 0.27
CA PHE A 262 16.00 -8.23 -0.22
C PHE A 262 16.65 -7.38 0.88
N HIS A 263 17.96 -7.43 1.03
CA HIS A 263 18.69 -6.40 1.76
C HIS A 263 20.04 -6.11 1.09
N ASN A 264 20.51 -4.85 1.22
CA ASN A 264 21.84 -4.48 0.79
C ASN A 264 22.92 -5.04 1.76
N GLU A 265 24.19 -4.97 1.36
CA GLU A 265 25.30 -5.54 2.12
C GLU A 265 25.39 -4.98 3.55
N ASN A 266 25.13 -3.68 3.72
CA ASN A 266 25.16 -3.01 5.03
C ASN A 266 23.88 -3.13 5.85
N LYS A 267 22.85 -3.83 5.33
CA LYS A 267 21.54 -3.96 5.98
C LYS A 267 20.86 -2.62 6.34
N THR A 268 21.13 -1.59 5.53
CA THR A 268 20.53 -0.25 5.67
C THR A 268 19.35 -0.02 4.73
N PHE A 269 19.16 -0.93 3.77
CA PHE A 269 18.03 -0.94 2.86
C PHE A 269 17.48 -2.35 2.71
N LEU A 270 16.15 -2.48 2.86
CA LEU A 270 15.43 -3.74 2.77
C LEU A 270 14.21 -3.57 1.87
N VAL A 271 13.83 -4.65 1.20
CA VAL A 271 12.55 -4.76 0.51
C VAL A 271 11.85 -6.04 0.94
N TRP A 272 10.64 -5.91 1.46
CA TRP A 272 9.76 -7.04 1.69
C TRP A 272 8.87 -7.25 0.48
N CYS A 273 8.81 -8.48 -0.01
CA CYS A 273 7.99 -8.88 -1.14
C CYS A 273 6.78 -9.67 -0.65
N ASN A 274 5.58 -9.18 -0.99
CA ASN A 274 4.30 -9.82 -0.70
C ASN A 274 4.05 -10.14 0.79
N GLU A 275 4.36 -9.18 1.66
CA GLU A 275 3.93 -9.24 3.06
C GLU A 275 2.48 -8.73 3.18
N GLU A 276 2.23 -7.50 3.62
CA GLU A 276 0.91 -6.86 3.60
C GLU A 276 0.64 -6.22 2.24
N ASP A 277 1.57 -5.38 1.76
CA ASP A 277 1.58 -4.83 0.42
C ASP A 277 2.52 -5.65 -0.50
N HIS A 278 2.42 -5.48 -1.82
CA HIS A 278 3.30 -6.17 -2.77
C HIS A 278 4.77 -5.88 -2.50
N LEU A 279 5.11 -4.60 -2.25
CA LEU A 279 6.44 -4.17 -1.85
C LEU A 279 6.36 -3.27 -0.63
N ARG A 280 7.22 -3.51 0.33
CA ARG A 280 7.51 -2.60 1.41
C ARG A 280 9.00 -2.25 1.38
N LEU A 281 9.31 -1.03 0.97
CA LEU A 281 10.67 -0.52 0.81
C LEU A 281 11.08 0.20 2.08
N ILE A 282 12.19 -0.18 2.67
CA ILE A 282 12.60 0.25 4.00
C ILE A 282 14.05 0.71 3.94
N SER A 283 14.29 1.98 4.25
CA SER A 283 15.63 2.52 4.51
C SER A 283 15.75 2.81 6.00
N MET A 284 16.81 2.34 6.62
CA MET A 284 17.00 2.47 8.07
C MET A 284 18.48 2.44 8.45
N GLN A 285 18.80 3.11 9.53
CA GLN A 285 20.14 3.02 10.16
C GLN A 285 20.11 3.47 11.62
N MET A 286 21.18 3.16 12.34
CA MET A 286 21.39 3.67 13.67
C MET A 286 21.69 5.16 13.64
N GLY A 287 21.29 5.88 14.72
CA GLY A 287 21.47 7.34 14.84
C GLY A 287 20.42 8.17 14.11
N GLY A 288 20.63 9.48 14.09
CA GLY A 288 19.64 10.50 13.69
C GLY A 288 19.79 11.05 12.28
N ASP A 289 20.61 10.45 11.38
CA ASP A 289 20.83 10.98 10.03
C ASP A 289 19.65 10.65 9.10
N LEU A 290 18.57 11.44 9.25
CA LEU A 290 17.38 11.34 8.42
C LEU A 290 17.69 11.61 6.94
N GLY A 291 18.58 12.55 6.64
CA GLY A 291 18.94 12.91 5.27
C GLY A 291 19.50 11.71 4.49
N GLN A 292 20.42 10.96 5.07
CA GLN A 292 20.98 9.78 4.44
C GLN A 292 19.94 8.67 4.25
N VAL A 293 19.11 8.41 5.28
CA VAL A 293 18.03 7.43 5.22
C VAL A 293 17.02 7.78 4.13
N TYR A 294 16.66 9.05 4.02
CA TYR A 294 15.71 9.55 3.03
C TYR A 294 16.25 9.45 1.60
N ARG A 295 17.47 9.98 1.34
CA ARG A 295 18.11 9.88 0.02
C ARG A 295 18.22 8.44 -0.48
N ARG A 296 18.59 7.51 0.39
CA ARG A 296 18.68 6.08 0.06
C ARG A 296 17.33 5.52 -0.36
N LEU A 297 16.24 5.83 0.37
CA LEU A 297 14.90 5.40 0.00
C LEU A 297 14.49 5.95 -1.35
N VAL A 298 14.63 7.26 -1.56
CA VAL A 298 14.24 7.95 -2.80
C VAL A 298 14.98 7.37 -4.01
N SER A 299 16.30 7.17 -3.89
CA SER A 299 17.11 6.55 -4.93
C SER A 299 16.59 5.16 -5.31
N ALA A 300 16.32 4.33 -4.31
CA ALA A 300 15.80 2.97 -4.53
C ALA A 300 14.41 2.96 -5.17
N VAL A 301 13.48 3.78 -4.66
CA VAL A 301 12.11 3.86 -5.20
C VAL A 301 12.12 4.29 -6.66
N ASN A 302 12.89 5.34 -6.98
CA ASN A 302 12.99 5.84 -8.34
C ASN A 302 13.62 4.82 -9.31
N ASP A 303 14.57 4.01 -8.84
CA ASP A 303 15.17 2.96 -9.69
C ASP A 303 14.23 1.79 -9.94
N ILE A 304 13.47 1.36 -8.92
CA ILE A 304 12.45 0.31 -9.08
C ILE A 304 11.33 0.78 -10.01
N GLU A 305 10.82 2.00 -9.83
CA GLU A 305 9.70 2.56 -10.61
C GLU A 305 9.98 2.62 -12.12
N LYS A 306 11.26 2.80 -12.52
CA LYS A 306 11.66 2.74 -13.93
C LYS A 306 11.44 1.38 -14.59
N ARG A 307 11.38 0.32 -13.80
CA ARG A 307 11.32 -1.08 -14.26
C ARG A 307 10.01 -1.76 -13.95
N VAL A 308 9.37 -1.34 -12.87
CA VAL A 308 8.13 -1.93 -12.35
C VAL A 308 7.12 -0.81 -12.09
N PRO A 309 6.07 -0.68 -12.91
CA PRO A 309 5.05 0.34 -12.70
C PRO A 309 4.24 0.04 -11.43
N PHE A 310 3.87 1.10 -10.72
CA PHE A 310 3.11 1.01 -9.49
C PHE A 310 1.64 1.39 -9.67
N SER A 311 0.77 0.69 -8.96
CA SER A 311 -0.66 0.96 -8.91
C SER A 311 -0.92 2.33 -8.28
N HIS A 312 -1.56 3.22 -9.04
CA HIS A 312 -1.81 4.60 -8.67
C HIS A 312 -3.23 5.00 -9.04
N HIS A 313 -3.84 5.84 -8.23
CA HIS A 313 -5.17 6.41 -8.46
C HIS A 313 -5.11 7.93 -8.42
N ASP A 314 -5.74 8.60 -9.39
CA ASP A 314 -5.67 10.07 -9.55
C ASP A 314 -6.10 10.87 -8.31
N ARG A 315 -7.02 10.32 -7.52
CA ARG A 315 -7.51 10.94 -6.29
C ARG A 315 -6.78 10.47 -5.03
N LEU A 316 -6.45 9.16 -4.96
CA LEU A 316 -5.96 8.54 -3.73
C LEU A 316 -4.44 8.39 -3.66
N GLY A 317 -3.71 8.72 -4.72
CA GLY A 317 -2.26 8.50 -4.79
C GLY A 317 -1.91 7.02 -4.98
N PHE A 318 -0.82 6.55 -4.41
CA PHE A 318 -0.43 5.15 -4.50
C PHE A 318 -1.40 4.25 -3.73
N LEU A 319 -1.83 3.18 -4.39
CA LEU A 319 -2.80 2.25 -3.83
C LEU A 319 -2.12 1.14 -3.05
N THR A 320 -2.74 0.78 -1.94
CA THR A 320 -2.29 -0.26 -1.01
C THR A 320 -3.45 -1.16 -0.62
N PHE A 321 -3.14 -2.33 -0.08
CA PHE A 321 -4.12 -3.27 0.46
C PHE A 321 -4.88 -2.68 1.65
N CYS A 322 -4.16 -2.08 2.60
CA CYS A 322 -4.76 -1.41 3.75
C CYS A 322 -5.00 0.08 3.45
N PRO A 323 -6.24 0.62 3.64
CA PRO A 323 -6.53 2.02 3.37
C PRO A 323 -5.74 3.00 4.26
N THR A 324 -5.18 2.55 5.37
CA THR A 324 -4.33 3.35 6.24
C THR A 324 -2.98 3.71 5.63
N ASN A 325 -2.58 3.00 4.56
CA ASN A 325 -1.30 3.19 3.91
C ASN A 325 -1.38 3.99 2.60
N LEU A 326 -2.56 4.41 2.15
CA LEU A 326 -2.79 5.13 0.89
C LEU A 326 -1.99 6.43 0.75
N GLY A 327 -1.97 6.97 -0.45
CA GLY A 327 -1.41 8.29 -0.77
C GLY A 327 0.10 8.24 -0.97
N THR A 328 0.88 8.92 -0.15
CA THR A 328 2.35 8.83 -0.17
C THR A 328 2.84 7.44 0.20
N THR A 329 2.06 6.71 1.02
CA THR A 329 2.41 5.45 1.68
C THR A 329 3.61 5.57 2.63
N VAL A 330 4.20 6.77 2.76
CA VAL A 330 5.43 7.02 3.51
C VAL A 330 5.17 7.03 5.02
N ARG A 331 5.97 6.27 5.74
CA ARG A 331 6.12 6.35 7.19
C ARG A 331 7.59 6.61 7.53
N ALA A 332 7.86 7.81 8.03
CA ALA A 332 9.15 8.17 8.60
C ALA A 332 9.05 8.08 10.12
N SER A 333 10.00 7.42 10.77
CA SER A 333 10.01 7.24 12.21
C SER A 333 11.40 7.25 12.79
N VAL A 334 11.46 7.58 14.08
CA VAL A 334 12.66 7.44 14.90
C VAL A 334 12.35 6.64 16.16
N HIS A 335 13.29 5.79 16.57
CA HIS A 335 13.34 5.31 17.94
C HIS A 335 14.14 6.33 18.74
N ILE A 336 13.48 7.00 19.68
CA ILE A 336 14.05 8.11 20.43
C ILE A 336 13.92 7.90 21.95
N LYS A 337 14.99 8.17 22.66
CA LYS A 337 15.05 8.11 24.13
C LYS A 337 14.86 9.50 24.69
N VAL A 338 13.73 9.74 25.36
CA VAL A 338 13.31 11.02 25.94
C VAL A 338 12.83 10.82 27.39
N PRO A 339 13.74 10.55 28.34
CA PRO A 339 13.36 10.14 29.70
C PRO A 339 12.57 11.20 30.48
N LYS A 340 12.82 12.49 30.27
CA LYS A 340 12.09 13.56 30.94
C LYS A 340 10.66 13.69 30.40
N LEU A 341 10.47 13.70 29.08
CA LEU A 341 9.16 13.68 28.45
C LEU A 341 8.45 12.35 28.71
N ALA A 342 9.16 11.22 28.79
CA ALA A 342 8.59 9.92 29.15
C ALA A 342 7.92 9.95 30.54
N ALA A 343 8.46 10.71 31.50
CA ALA A 343 7.85 10.92 32.81
C ALA A 343 6.53 11.72 32.72
N ASN A 344 6.28 12.43 31.62
CA ASN A 344 5.04 13.15 31.31
C ASN A 344 4.55 12.84 29.93
N LYS A 345 4.04 11.61 29.73
CA LYS A 345 3.56 11.11 28.43
C LYS A 345 2.51 12.02 27.79
N ALA A 346 1.63 12.63 28.58
CA ALA A 346 0.62 13.56 28.06
C ALA A 346 1.27 14.78 27.37
N LYS A 347 2.38 15.27 27.92
CA LYS A 347 3.14 16.37 27.31
C LYS A 347 3.81 15.93 26.01
N LEU A 348 4.40 14.73 25.98
CA LEU A 348 4.98 14.18 24.75
C LEU A 348 3.92 14.04 23.65
N GLU A 349 2.74 13.51 23.98
CA GLU A 349 1.63 13.36 23.02
C GLU A 349 1.07 14.72 22.57
N GLU A 350 1.00 15.72 23.46
CA GLU A 350 0.62 17.09 23.08
C GLU A 350 1.58 17.70 22.06
N VAL A 351 2.89 17.59 22.31
CA VAL A 351 3.91 18.13 21.40
C VAL A 351 3.89 17.39 20.07
N ALA A 352 3.87 16.06 20.09
CA ALA A 352 3.79 15.23 18.89
C ALA A 352 2.53 15.55 18.06
N GLY A 353 1.39 15.76 18.72
CA GLY A 353 0.12 16.08 18.08
C GLY A 353 0.15 17.39 17.29
N LYS A 354 0.93 18.39 17.71
CA LYS A 354 1.09 19.68 16.99
C LYS A 354 1.73 19.50 15.60
N PHE A 355 2.50 18.44 15.43
CA PHE A 355 3.17 18.09 14.17
C PHE A 355 2.54 16.88 13.47
N ASN A 356 1.32 16.51 13.81
CA ASN A 356 0.62 15.32 13.28
C ASN A 356 1.43 14.03 13.46
N LEU A 357 2.18 13.89 14.54
CA LEU A 357 2.95 12.70 14.84
C LEU A 357 2.16 11.72 15.71
N GLN A 358 2.48 10.46 15.57
CA GLN A 358 1.99 9.36 16.38
C GLN A 358 3.11 8.85 17.28
N VAL A 359 2.83 8.76 18.58
CA VAL A 359 3.73 8.19 19.58
C VAL A 359 3.30 6.74 19.84
N ARG A 360 4.23 5.80 19.66
CA ARG A 360 4.03 4.37 19.92
C ARG A 360 5.05 3.88 20.96
N GLY A 361 4.74 2.78 21.63
CA GLY A 361 5.70 2.11 22.50
C GLY A 361 6.91 1.56 21.73
N THR A 362 7.92 1.11 22.44
CA THR A 362 9.22 0.72 21.88
C THR A 362 9.12 -0.33 20.78
N ARG A 363 8.15 -1.25 20.85
CA ARG A 363 7.96 -2.36 19.88
C ARG A 363 6.73 -2.21 19.00
N GLY A 364 6.06 -1.06 19.01
CA GLY A 364 4.89 -0.77 18.16
C GLY A 364 3.65 -0.31 18.89
N GLU A 365 2.51 -0.33 18.19
CA GLU A 365 1.27 0.37 18.57
C GLU A 365 0.65 -0.08 19.90
N HIS A 366 0.82 -1.35 20.26
CA HIS A 366 0.22 -1.95 21.47
C HIS A 366 1.25 -2.29 22.55
N THR A 367 2.44 -1.67 22.50
CA THR A 367 3.50 -1.93 23.45
C THR A 367 3.76 -0.73 24.34
N GLU A 368 4.27 -0.98 25.54
CA GLU A 368 4.73 0.08 26.43
C GLU A 368 6.12 0.58 26.05
N ALA A 369 6.48 1.77 26.53
CA ALA A 369 7.82 2.32 26.33
C ALA A 369 8.79 1.68 27.32
N GLU A 370 9.81 1.00 26.79
CA GLU A 370 10.88 0.42 27.61
C GLU A 370 11.99 1.45 27.80
N GLY A 371 12.31 1.79 29.05
CA GLY A 371 13.41 2.71 29.36
C GLY A 371 13.27 4.13 28.81
N GLY A 372 12.06 4.61 28.57
CA GLY A 372 11.81 5.95 27.99
C GLY A 372 12.05 6.04 26.49
N VAL A 373 12.08 4.91 25.79
CA VAL A 373 12.25 4.83 24.33
C VAL A 373 10.91 4.71 23.63
N TYR A 374 10.63 5.61 22.69
CA TYR A 374 9.42 5.63 21.89
C TYR A 374 9.73 5.52 20.39
N ASP A 375 8.79 4.90 19.64
CA ASP A 375 8.73 4.97 18.18
C ASP A 375 7.79 6.13 17.81
N ILE A 376 8.34 7.22 17.27
CA ILE A 376 7.58 8.41 16.88
C ILE A 376 7.65 8.56 15.36
N SER A 377 6.47 8.74 14.73
CA SER A 377 6.35 8.79 13.27
C SER A 377 5.27 9.76 12.80
N ASN A 378 5.32 10.17 11.52
CA ASN A 378 4.20 10.87 10.90
C ASN A 378 2.93 9.99 10.92
N LYS A 379 1.78 10.63 11.17
CA LYS A 379 0.48 9.95 11.22
C LYS A 379 -0.18 9.92 9.85
N ARG A 380 -0.34 11.08 9.21
CA ARG A 380 -1.04 11.20 7.94
C ARG A 380 -0.14 10.88 6.75
N ARG A 381 -0.75 10.36 5.68
CA ARG A 381 -0.08 9.99 4.43
C ARG A 381 -0.84 10.46 3.21
N MET A 382 -1.99 11.11 3.40
CA MET A 382 -2.86 11.61 2.34
C MET A 382 -3.00 13.14 2.41
N GLY A 383 -3.17 13.78 1.26
CA GLY A 383 -3.33 15.22 1.15
C GLY A 383 -2.03 16.03 1.30
N LEU A 384 -0.88 15.36 1.23
CA LEU A 384 0.46 15.96 1.30
C LEU A 384 1.42 15.17 0.43
N THR A 385 2.57 15.76 0.07
CA THR A 385 3.62 15.08 -0.70
C THR A 385 4.46 14.16 0.18
N GLU A 386 5.27 13.32 -0.45
CA GLU A 386 6.23 12.45 0.24
C GLU A 386 7.20 13.26 1.09
N TYR A 387 7.71 14.36 0.54
CA TYR A 387 8.61 15.27 1.25
C TYR A 387 7.92 15.88 2.47
N GLU A 388 6.71 16.40 2.32
CA GLU A 388 5.95 17.01 3.42
C GLU A 388 5.68 16.01 4.56
N ALA A 389 5.38 14.75 4.22
CA ALA A 389 5.18 13.70 5.23
C ALA A 389 6.44 13.44 6.08
N VAL A 390 7.61 13.42 5.43
CA VAL A 390 8.89 13.26 6.14
C VAL A 390 9.26 14.52 6.90
N LYS A 391 8.98 15.70 6.34
CA LYS A 391 9.26 16.98 6.97
C LYS A 391 8.45 17.20 8.25
N GLU A 392 7.16 16.80 8.28
CA GLU A 392 6.38 16.83 9.53
C GLU A 392 7.08 16.04 10.65
N MET A 393 7.58 14.85 10.34
CA MET A 393 8.34 14.06 11.32
C MET A 393 9.65 14.75 11.70
N ASN A 394 10.39 15.26 10.73
CA ASN A 394 11.64 15.99 11.00
C ASN A 394 11.44 17.16 11.95
N ASP A 395 10.47 18.04 11.68
CA ASP A 395 10.23 19.25 12.45
C ASP A 395 9.71 18.91 13.86
N GLY A 396 8.84 17.91 13.96
CA GLY A 396 8.31 17.50 15.26
C GLY A 396 9.35 16.81 16.15
N ILE A 397 10.23 16.01 15.59
CA ILE A 397 11.34 15.38 16.35
C ILE A 397 12.36 16.43 16.80
N ALA A 398 12.68 17.40 15.95
CA ALA A 398 13.55 18.51 16.35
C ALA A 398 12.99 19.28 17.55
N GLU A 399 11.69 19.57 17.58
CA GLU A 399 11.03 20.24 18.72
C GLU A 399 10.98 19.35 19.97
N ILE A 400 10.73 18.05 19.82
CA ILE A 400 10.75 17.09 20.95
C ILE A 400 12.14 17.05 21.59
N ILE A 401 13.21 16.98 20.80
CA ILE A 401 14.59 16.99 21.30
C ILE A 401 14.89 18.30 22.04
N LYS A 402 14.46 19.44 21.49
CA LYS A 402 14.66 20.75 22.11
C LYS A 402 13.96 20.80 23.47
N ILE A 403 12.70 20.41 23.58
CA ILE A 403 11.95 20.40 24.83
C ILE A 403 12.59 19.44 25.84
N GLU A 404 13.01 18.25 25.42
CA GLU A 404 13.71 17.29 26.30
C GLU A 404 14.99 17.87 26.88
N LYS A 405 15.74 18.68 26.11
CA LYS A 405 16.94 19.37 26.60
C LYS A 405 16.62 20.50 27.61
N GLU A 406 15.55 21.24 27.40
CA GLU A 406 15.12 22.37 28.20
C GLU A 406 14.50 21.96 29.57
N MET A 407 13.92 20.76 29.65
CA MET A 407 13.39 20.18 30.88
C MET A 407 14.52 19.73 31.84
#